data_32b720ba6a3920c2f66c340989c7b322
#
_entry.id   32b720ba6a3920c2f66c340989c7b322
#
_cell.length_a   1.000
_cell.length_b   1.000
_cell.length_c   1.000
_cell.angle_alpha   90.00
_cell.angle_beta   90.00
_cell.angle_gamma   90.00
#
_symmetry.space_group_name_H-M   'P 1'
#
loop_
_entity.id
_entity.type
_entity.pdbx_description
1 polymer ?
#
loop_
_entity_poly.entity_id
_entity_poly.type
_entity_poly.pdbx_seq_one_letter_code
_entity_poly.pdbx_strand_id
1 'polypeptide(L)'
;KSSAASDVYKRQDNESEKVLYSELGEMLFTHFGISGPLVLSASGHISKMQRDRYSVHIDLKPALDEKTLDARLQRDFADNSNRDFINSLGKLLPAKLIPVIVKLSGIDGGKKVNQISRKERITLMQLLKDLTVTVKDFRPIDEAIVTGGGVCISEINPKTMESKLVKGLYFAGEVLSLI
;
A
#
# COMPACT_ATOMS: atom_id res chain seq x y z
N LYS A 1 -11.83 -10.83 -0.47
CA LYS A 1 -10.54 -10.57 0.19
C LYS A 1 -9.44 -11.04 -0.74
N SER A 2 -8.75 -10.12 -1.40
CA SER A 2 -7.57 -10.43 -2.20
C SER A 2 -6.36 -10.15 -1.32
N SER A 3 -5.70 -11.19 -0.85
CA SER A 3 -4.40 -11.11 -0.20
C SER A 3 -3.37 -10.89 -1.30
N ALA A 4 -2.74 -9.75 -1.33
CA ALA A 4 -1.51 -9.55 -2.08
C ALA A 4 -0.36 -9.89 -1.12
N ALA A 5 0.41 -10.92 -1.45
CA ALA A 5 1.61 -11.26 -0.71
C ALA A 5 2.72 -10.26 -1.07
N SER A 6 3.42 -9.77 -0.08
CA SER A 6 4.68 -9.01 -0.14
C SER A 6 4.69 -7.83 -1.11
N ASP A 7 4.13 -6.72 -0.70
CA ASP A 7 4.24 -5.45 -1.42
C ASP A 7 5.22 -4.53 -0.69
N VAL A 8 6.08 -3.81 -1.41
CA VAL A 8 6.81 -2.68 -0.84
C VAL A 8 5.88 -1.49 -0.86
N TYR A 9 5.61 -0.97 0.31
CA TYR A 9 4.77 0.19 0.54
C TYR A 9 5.67 1.38 0.88
N LYS A 10 5.62 2.41 0.06
CA LYS A 10 6.23 3.71 0.37
C LYS A 10 5.14 4.74 0.49
N ARG A 11 5.20 5.49 1.56
CA ARG A 11 4.33 6.61 1.76
C ARG A 11 5.12 7.89 1.63
N GLN A 12 4.63 8.81 0.81
CA GLN A 12 5.28 10.06 0.48
C GLN A 12 4.35 11.25 0.78
N ASP A 13 4.92 12.31 1.34
CA ASP A 13 4.31 13.63 1.41
C ASP A 13 4.51 14.34 0.07
N ASN A 14 3.44 14.61 -0.65
CA ASN A 14 3.49 15.20 -1.99
C ASN A 14 3.99 16.64 -2.03
N GLU A 15 3.92 17.37 -0.90
CA GLU A 15 4.44 18.74 -0.82
C GLU A 15 5.96 18.78 -0.59
N SER A 16 6.48 17.87 0.22
CA SER A 16 7.90 17.81 0.59
C SER A 16 8.68 16.74 -0.15
N GLU A 17 8.00 15.90 -0.95
CA GLU A 17 8.57 14.69 -1.59
C GLU A 17 9.27 13.74 -0.61
N LYS A 18 8.99 13.89 0.68
CA LYS A 18 9.61 13.10 1.73
C LYS A 18 8.91 11.76 1.89
N VAL A 19 9.68 10.67 1.86
CA VAL A 19 9.21 9.35 2.26
C VAL A 19 9.00 9.33 3.76
N LEU A 20 7.75 9.14 4.20
CA LEU A 20 7.38 9.11 5.61
C LEU A 20 7.47 7.71 6.21
N TYR A 21 7.23 6.71 5.39
CA TYR A 21 7.24 5.31 5.80
C TYR A 21 7.52 4.41 4.59
N SER A 22 8.33 3.37 4.77
CA SER A 22 8.61 2.38 3.72
C SER A 22 8.92 1.04 4.37
N GLU A 23 8.14 0.01 4.03
CA GLU A 23 8.31 -1.33 4.57
C GLU A 23 7.81 -2.38 3.57
N LEU A 24 8.34 -3.61 3.70
CA LEU A 24 7.88 -4.80 2.98
C LEU A 24 6.92 -5.58 3.87
N GLY A 25 5.73 -5.90 3.37
CA GLY A 25 4.76 -6.67 4.14
C GLY A 25 3.43 -6.87 3.43
N GLU A 26 2.40 -7.23 4.16
CA GLU A 26 1.08 -7.54 3.62
C GLU A 26 0.15 -6.34 3.66
N MET A 27 -0.56 -6.12 2.56
CA MET A 27 -1.65 -5.16 2.46
C MET A 27 -2.88 -5.76 1.76
N LEU A 28 -4.00 -5.12 1.92
CA LEU A 28 -5.28 -5.55 1.35
C LEU A 28 -5.89 -4.42 0.51
N PHE A 29 -6.27 -4.75 -0.72
CA PHE A 29 -7.19 -3.92 -1.50
C PHE A 29 -8.62 -4.27 -1.12
N THR A 30 -9.40 -3.27 -0.73
CA THR A 30 -10.79 -3.40 -0.29
C THR A 30 -11.71 -2.56 -1.21
N HIS A 31 -13.01 -2.68 -1.04
CA HIS A 31 -13.97 -1.87 -1.80
C HIS A 31 -13.96 -0.38 -1.41
N PHE A 32 -13.41 -0.04 -0.25
CA PHE A 32 -13.30 1.34 0.23
C PHE A 32 -11.89 1.93 0.09
N GLY A 33 -10.87 1.13 -0.26
CA GLY A 33 -9.49 1.57 -0.38
C GLY A 33 -8.47 0.50 -0.03
N ILE A 34 -7.41 0.89 0.67
CA ILE A 34 -6.35 0.00 1.13
C ILE A 34 -6.43 -0.22 2.65
N SER A 35 -6.00 -1.40 3.11
CA SER A 35 -5.99 -1.81 4.52
C SER A 35 -4.89 -2.86 4.74
N GLY A 36 -4.84 -3.42 5.94
CA GLY A 36 -3.87 -4.45 6.32
C GLY A 36 -2.75 -3.93 7.19
N PRO A 37 -1.87 -4.82 7.70
CA PRO A 37 -0.86 -4.47 8.70
C PRO A 37 0.04 -3.30 8.27
N LEU A 38 0.55 -3.31 7.04
CA LEU A 38 1.38 -2.21 6.50
C LEU A 38 0.65 -0.87 6.50
N VAL A 39 -0.62 -0.85 6.09
CA VAL A 39 -1.41 0.38 6.01
C VAL A 39 -1.72 0.92 7.40
N LEU A 40 -1.97 0.04 8.37
CA LEU A 40 -2.19 0.42 9.77
C LEU A 40 -0.91 1.03 10.37
N SER A 41 0.25 0.38 10.22
CA SER A 41 1.54 0.91 10.66
C SER A 41 1.85 2.27 10.02
N ALA A 42 1.65 2.37 8.70
CA ALA A 42 1.87 3.63 7.98
C ALA A 42 0.92 4.75 8.42
N SER A 43 -0.32 4.43 8.80
CA SER A 43 -1.29 5.43 9.25
C SER A 43 -0.83 6.15 10.52
N GLY A 44 -0.14 5.47 11.42
CA GLY A 44 0.44 6.05 12.63
C GLY A 44 1.49 7.14 12.37
N HIS A 45 2.09 7.18 11.18
CA HIS A 45 3.05 8.21 10.79
C HIS A 45 2.41 9.47 10.21
N ILE A 46 1.06 9.58 10.23
CA ILE A 46 0.35 10.82 9.87
C ILE A 46 -0.10 11.54 11.14
N SER A 47 0.56 12.62 11.48
CA SER A 47 0.13 13.49 12.57
C SER A 47 -1.12 14.32 12.23
N LYS A 48 -1.26 14.75 10.98
CA LYS A 48 -2.43 15.48 10.47
C LYS A 48 -2.81 14.98 9.08
N MET A 49 -3.99 14.40 8.95
CA MET A 49 -4.54 14.05 7.65
C MET A 49 -4.90 15.31 6.89
N GLN A 50 -4.40 15.41 5.67
CA GLN A 50 -4.78 16.43 4.69
C GLN A 50 -5.11 15.72 3.39
N ARG A 51 -6.29 16.01 2.87
CA ARG A 51 -6.79 15.38 1.65
C ARG A 51 -5.81 15.59 0.49
N ASP A 52 -5.56 14.52 -0.24
CA ASP A 52 -4.70 14.48 -1.43
C ASP A 52 -3.23 14.89 -1.20
N ARG A 53 -2.83 15.15 0.05
CA ARG A 53 -1.45 15.48 0.40
C ARG A 53 -0.50 14.28 0.31
N TYR A 54 -0.99 13.09 0.59
CA TYR A 54 -0.16 11.89 0.70
C TYR A 54 -0.43 10.92 -0.44
N SER A 55 0.63 10.33 -0.94
CA SER A 55 0.58 9.22 -1.90
C SER A 55 1.15 7.93 -1.30
N VAL A 56 0.64 6.84 -1.78
CA VAL A 56 1.12 5.50 -1.49
C VAL A 56 1.65 4.90 -2.78
N HIS A 57 2.89 4.48 -2.76
CA HIS A 57 3.59 3.84 -3.85
C HIS A 57 3.73 2.35 -3.53
N ILE A 58 3.20 1.49 -4.39
CA ILE A 58 3.09 0.06 -4.14
C ILE A 58 3.87 -0.69 -5.21
N ASP A 59 4.93 -1.39 -4.80
CA ASP A 59 5.63 -2.33 -5.65
C ASP A 59 4.93 -3.71 -5.57
N LEU A 60 4.19 -4.07 -6.61
CA LEU A 60 3.47 -5.34 -6.67
C LEU A 60 4.38 -6.56 -6.93
N LYS A 61 5.67 -6.33 -7.21
CA LYS A 61 6.67 -7.39 -7.53
C LYS A 61 8.02 -7.09 -6.88
N PRO A 62 8.08 -6.95 -5.54
CA PRO A 62 9.30 -6.52 -4.85
C PRO A 62 10.46 -7.51 -4.99
N ALA A 63 10.17 -8.79 -5.18
CA ALA A 63 11.20 -9.83 -5.39
C ALA A 63 11.88 -9.76 -6.77
N LEU A 64 11.38 -8.94 -7.70
CA LEU A 64 11.90 -8.79 -9.06
C LEU A 64 12.34 -7.35 -9.26
N ASP A 65 13.60 -7.15 -9.66
CA ASP A 65 14.05 -5.86 -10.18
C ASP A 65 13.40 -5.58 -11.56
N GLU A 66 13.52 -4.36 -12.04
CA GLU A 66 12.90 -3.95 -13.31
C GLU A 66 13.38 -4.81 -14.48
N LYS A 67 14.66 -5.11 -14.54
CA LYS A 67 15.26 -5.90 -15.61
C LYS A 67 14.72 -7.33 -15.62
N THR A 68 14.65 -7.96 -14.45
CA THR A 68 14.12 -9.32 -14.29
C THR A 68 12.63 -9.37 -14.56
N LEU A 69 11.87 -8.33 -14.12
CA LEU A 69 10.44 -8.23 -14.40
C LEU A 69 10.16 -8.03 -15.89
N ASP A 70 10.94 -7.16 -16.58
CA ASP A 70 10.80 -6.99 -18.04
C ASP A 70 11.12 -8.30 -18.81
N ALA A 71 12.18 -9.01 -18.44
CA ALA A 71 12.51 -10.30 -19.03
C ALA A 71 11.41 -11.34 -18.80
N ARG A 72 10.79 -11.34 -17.61
CA ARG A 72 9.64 -12.21 -17.32
C ARG A 72 8.43 -11.85 -18.16
N LEU A 73 8.10 -10.56 -18.29
CA LEU A 73 6.99 -10.11 -19.14
C LEU A 73 7.20 -10.53 -20.60
N GLN A 74 8.42 -10.40 -21.13
CA GLN A 74 8.75 -10.83 -22.49
C GLN A 74 8.50 -12.34 -22.69
N ARG A 75 8.97 -13.16 -21.74
CA ARG A 75 8.76 -14.61 -21.77
C ARG A 75 7.28 -14.97 -21.65
N ASP A 76 6.56 -14.41 -20.67
CA ASP A 76 5.15 -14.70 -20.45
C ASP A 76 4.29 -14.26 -21.67
N PHE A 77 4.71 -13.19 -22.37
CA PHE A 77 4.07 -12.72 -23.59
C PHE A 77 4.38 -13.63 -24.80
N ALA A 78 5.60 -14.12 -24.92
CA ALA A 78 5.96 -15.09 -25.96
C ALA A 78 5.16 -16.39 -25.81
N ASP A 79 5.03 -16.91 -24.59
CA ASP A 79 4.28 -18.13 -24.28
C ASP A 79 2.77 -17.99 -24.54
N ASN A 80 2.25 -16.76 -24.53
CA ASN A 80 0.82 -16.46 -24.68
C ASN A 80 0.52 -15.55 -25.88
N SER A 81 1.33 -15.60 -26.92
CA SER A 81 1.35 -14.66 -28.05
C SER A 81 -0.01 -14.36 -28.70
N ASN A 82 -0.90 -15.36 -28.78
CA ASN A 82 -2.22 -15.25 -29.40
C ASN A 82 -3.37 -14.97 -28.42
N ARG A 83 -3.06 -14.85 -27.10
CA ARG A 83 -4.06 -14.52 -26.10
C ARG A 83 -4.34 -13.02 -26.05
N ASP A 84 -5.53 -12.66 -25.58
CA ASP A 84 -5.84 -11.29 -25.23
C ASP A 84 -5.05 -10.86 -24.00
N PHE A 85 -4.63 -9.61 -23.96
CA PHE A 85 -3.78 -9.07 -22.89
C PHE A 85 -4.36 -9.33 -21.50
N ILE A 86 -5.64 -9.07 -21.30
CA ILE A 86 -6.32 -9.30 -20.02
C ILE A 86 -6.20 -10.75 -19.54
N ASN A 87 -6.17 -11.71 -20.47
CA ASN A 87 -6.10 -13.15 -20.16
C ASN A 87 -4.66 -13.66 -19.99
N SER A 88 -3.66 -12.84 -20.26
CA SER A 88 -2.24 -13.22 -20.19
C SER A 88 -1.61 -12.99 -18.79
N LEU A 89 -2.23 -12.15 -17.97
CA LEU A 89 -1.68 -11.68 -16.69
C LEU A 89 -1.93 -12.62 -15.49
N GLY A 90 -2.65 -13.73 -15.68
CA GLY A 90 -3.07 -14.61 -14.58
C GLY A 90 -1.95 -15.29 -13.79
N LYS A 91 -0.77 -15.48 -14.40
CA LYS A 91 0.43 -15.98 -13.71
C LYS A 91 1.18 -14.90 -12.93
N LEU A 92 0.88 -13.63 -13.22
CA LEU A 92 1.59 -12.48 -12.67
C LEU A 92 0.80 -11.79 -11.56
N LEU A 93 -0.53 -11.70 -11.70
CA LEU A 93 -1.39 -10.92 -10.82
C LEU A 93 -2.59 -11.73 -10.32
N PRO A 94 -3.11 -11.41 -9.11
CA PRO A 94 -4.40 -11.92 -8.65
C PRO A 94 -5.53 -11.54 -9.62
N ALA A 95 -6.46 -12.45 -9.86
CA ALA A 95 -7.52 -12.27 -10.86
C ALA A 95 -8.31 -10.96 -10.72
N LYS A 96 -8.59 -10.52 -9.47
CA LYS A 96 -9.32 -9.26 -9.20
C LYS A 96 -8.52 -8.00 -9.52
N LEU A 97 -7.19 -8.08 -9.53
CA LEU A 97 -6.32 -6.94 -9.82
C LEU A 97 -6.10 -6.75 -11.31
N ILE A 98 -6.23 -7.81 -12.11
CA ILE A 98 -5.99 -7.78 -13.55
C ILE A 98 -6.80 -6.68 -14.26
N PRO A 99 -8.13 -6.57 -14.11
CA PRO A 99 -8.90 -5.54 -14.79
C PRO A 99 -8.46 -4.11 -14.41
N VAL A 100 -8.05 -3.92 -13.17
CA VAL A 100 -7.56 -2.62 -12.67
C VAL A 100 -6.24 -2.26 -13.35
N ILE A 101 -5.27 -3.18 -13.37
CA ILE A 101 -3.96 -2.96 -14.01
C ILE A 101 -4.10 -2.78 -15.52
N VAL A 102 -4.97 -3.55 -16.19
CA VAL A 102 -5.27 -3.35 -17.63
C VAL A 102 -5.78 -1.94 -17.87
N LYS A 103 -6.76 -1.47 -17.10
CA LYS A 103 -7.29 -0.12 -17.22
C LYS A 103 -6.22 0.95 -16.97
N LEU A 104 -5.40 0.81 -15.94
CA LEU A 104 -4.36 1.78 -15.57
C LEU A 104 -3.18 1.79 -16.54
N SER A 105 -2.87 0.66 -17.18
CA SER A 105 -1.79 0.58 -18.18
C SER A 105 -2.12 1.31 -19.47
N GLY A 106 -3.40 1.62 -19.73
CA GLY A 106 -3.86 2.19 -20.98
C GLY A 106 -3.80 1.24 -22.18
N ILE A 107 -3.47 -0.05 -21.96
CA ILE A 107 -3.42 -1.07 -23.00
C ILE A 107 -4.82 -1.68 -23.14
N ASP A 108 -5.33 -1.78 -24.38
CA ASP A 108 -6.60 -2.45 -24.62
C ASP A 108 -6.53 -3.91 -24.16
N GLY A 109 -7.47 -4.32 -23.30
CA GLY A 109 -7.53 -5.67 -22.74
C GLY A 109 -7.76 -6.76 -23.80
N GLY A 110 -8.41 -6.43 -24.92
CA GLY A 110 -8.63 -7.32 -26.07
C GLY A 110 -7.46 -7.37 -27.06
N LYS A 111 -6.45 -6.51 -26.89
CA LYS A 111 -5.26 -6.50 -27.74
C LYS A 111 -4.51 -7.83 -27.61
N LYS A 112 -4.12 -8.41 -28.75
CA LYS A 112 -3.30 -9.63 -28.72
C LYS A 112 -1.92 -9.34 -28.15
N VAL A 113 -1.42 -10.24 -27.32
CA VAL A 113 -0.16 -10.07 -26.62
C VAL A 113 1.04 -9.85 -27.56
N ASN A 114 1.05 -10.52 -28.72
CA ASN A 114 2.07 -10.33 -29.75
C ASN A 114 2.07 -8.94 -30.42
N GLN A 115 1.00 -8.14 -30.22
CA GLN A 115 0.88 -6.78 -30.72
C GLN A 115 1.29 -5.74 -29.68
N ILE A 116 1.59 -6.13 -28.44
CA ILE A 116 2.03 -5.23 -27.39
C ILE A 116 3.43 -4.70 -27.75
N SER A 117 3.53 -3.39 -27.90
CA SER A 117 4.79 -2.72 -28.19
C SER A 117 5.74 -2.74 -26.99
N ARG A 118 7.04 -2.54 -27.26
CA ARG A 118 8.04 -2.35 -26.20
C ARG A 118 7.68 -1.22 -25.24
N LYS A 119 7.12 -0.10 -25.75
CA LYS A 119 6.71 1.04 -24.93
C LYS A 119 5.60 0.65 -23.96
N GLU A 120 4.56 -0.03 -24.45
CA GLU A 120 3.44 -0.49 -23.61
C GLU A 120 3.91 -1.48 -22.54
N ARG A 121 4.81 -2.40 -22.89
CA ARG A 121 5.38 -3.35 -21.93
C ARG A 121 6.19 -2.65 -20.84
N ILE A 122 7.00 -1.65 -21.19
CA ILE A 122 7.75 -0.85 -20.21
C ILE A 122 6.79 -0.07 -19.31
N THR A 123 5.76 0.56 -19.86
CA THR A 123 4.73 1.24 -19.06
C THR A 123 4.05 0.28 -18.08
N LEU A 124 3.69 -0.93 -18.54
CA LEU A 124 3.13 -1.97 -17.66
C LEU A 124 4.13 -2.35 -16.55
N MET A 125 5.40 -2.56 -16.88
CA MET A 125 6.45 -2.89 -15.92
C MET A 125 6.58 -1.80 -14.86
N GLN A 126 6.66 -0.54 -15.26
CA GLN A 126 6.71 0.61 -14.34
C GLN A 126 5.48 0.68 -13.44
N LEU A 127 4.28 0.48 -13.99
CA LEU A 127 3.05 0.43 -13.21
C LEU A 127 3.07 -0.68 -12.16
N LEU A 128 3.64 -1.84 -12.48
CA LEU A 128 3.76 -2.95 -11.53
C LEU A 128 4.80 -2.70 -10.44
N LYS A 129 5.81 -1.89 -10.72
CA LYS A 129 6.87 -1.49 -9.77
C LYS A 129 6.48 -0.30 -8.92
N ASP A 130 5.57 0.54 -9.39
CA ASP A 130 5.14 1.75 -8.71
C ASP A 130 3.66 2.05 -8.98
N LEU A 131 2.78 1.23 -8.40
CA LEU A 131 1.35 1.51 -8.40
C LEU A 131 1.06 2.61 -7.39
N THR A 132 0.87 3.84 -7.87
CA THR A 132 0.62 5.00 -7.03
C THR A 132 -0.88 5.21 -6.79
N VAL A 133 -1.26 5.40 -5.53
CA VAL A 133 -2.61 5.81 -5.12
C VAL A 133 -2.55 7.02 -4.19
N THR A 134 -3.47 7.95 -4.37
CA THR A 134 -3.58 9.15 -3.52
C THR A 134 -4.47 8.87 -2.32
N VAL A 135 -4.01 9.27 -1.13
CA VAL A 135 -4.74 9.12 0.12
C VAL A 135 -5.71 10.28 0.26
N LYS A 136 -7.00 9.98 0.31
CA LYS A 136 -8.06 10.99 0.48
C LYS A 136 -8.36 11.29 1.93
N ASP A 137 -8.51 10.22 2.74
CA ASP A 137 -8.85 10.34 4.15
C ASP A 137 -8.59 9.02 4.89
N PHE A 138 -8.67 9.05 6.21
CA PHE A 138 -8.81 7.87 7.05
C PHE A 138 -10.25 7.36 7.03
N ARG A 139 -10.44 6.12 7.44
CA ARG A 139 -11.78 5.61 7.78
C ARG A 139 -12.28 6.29 9.06
N PRO A 140 -13.61 6.32 9.27
CA PRO A 140 -14.19 6.83 10.51
C PRO A 140 -13.57 6.18 11.75
N ILE A 141 -13.45 6.94 12.83
CA ILE A 141 -12.75 6.51 14.06
C ILE A 141 -13.40 5.30 14.73
N ASP A 142 -14.69 5.11 14.55
CA ASP A 142 -15.44 3.94 15.03
C ASP A 142 -15.07 2.64 14.32
N GLU A 143 -14.41 2.72 13.15
CA GLU A 143 -13.86 1.57 12.42
C GLU A 143 -12.35 1.38 12.68
N ALA A 144 -11.74 2.21 13.50
CA ALA A 144 -10.31 2.12 13.80
C ALA A 144 -10.01 0.85 14.61
N ILE A 145 -8.99 0.10 14.17
CA ILE A 145 -8.48 -1.06 14.90
C ILE A 145 -7.59 -0.60 16.05
N VAL A 146 -6.79 0.44 15.80
CA VAL A 146 -5.91 1.09 16.78
C VAL A 146 -6.03 2.59 16.57
N THR A 147 -6.18 3.35 17.66
CA THR A 147 -6.15 4.81 17.64
C THR A 147 -4.77 5.29 18.07
N GLY A 148 -4.24 6.30 17.38
CA GLY A 148 -3.01 6.96 17.80
C GLY A 148 -3.26 7.94 18.96
N GLY A 149 -2.28 8.10 19.86
CA GLY A 149 -2.34 8.96 21.03
C GLY A 149 -2.61 8.19 22.33
N GLY A 150 -2.80 8.92 23.40
CA GLY A 150 -3.00 8.37 24.75
C GLY A 150 -2.54 9.33 25.82
N VAL A 151 -2.55 8.88 27.07
CA VAL A 151 -2.04 9.64 28.20
C VAL A 151 -0.52 9.76 28.14
N CYS A 152 -0.03 10.97 28.28
CA CYS A 152 1.42 11.24 28.19
C CYS A 152 2.18 10.53 29.34
N ILE A 153 3.17 9.71 28.96
CA ILE A 153 3.97 8.93 29.94
C ILE A 153 4.66 9.83 30.97
N SER A 154 5.06 11.05 30.57
CA SER A 154 5.69 12.01 31.49
C SER A 154 4.76 12.44 32.63
N GLU A 155 3.45 12.33 32.47
CA GLU A 155 2.41 12.70 33.45
C GLU A 155 2.01 11.54 34.36
N ILE A 156 2.69 10.39 34.24
CA ILE A 156 2.39 9.19 35.02
C ILE A 156 3.60 8.84 35.88
N ASN A 157 3.33 8.36 37.09
CA ASN A 157 4.34 7.81 37.96
C ASN A 157 4.69 6.37 37.50
N PRO A 158 5.92 6.07 37.04
CA PRO A 158 6.24 4.77 36.45
C PRO A 158 6.22 3.61 37.47
N LYS A 159 6.25 3.90 38.77
CA LYS A 159 6.23 2.85 39.81
C LYS A 159 4.80 2.48 40.25
N THR A 160 3.91 3.45 40.30
CA THR A 160 2.56 3.27 40.81
C THR A 160 1.52 3.27 39.70
N MET A 161 1.89 3.74 38.49
CA MET A 161 0.97 3.99 37.37
C MET A 161 -0.11 5.05 37.68
N GLU A 162 0.08 5.83 38.73
CA GLU A 162 -0.80 6.93 39.14
C GLU A 162 -0.50 8.20 38.32
N SER A 163 -1.54 8.94 37.99
CA SER A 163 -1.40 10.27 37.40
C SER A 163 -0.66 11.23 38.35
N LYS A 164 0.29 11.97 37.81
CA LYS A 164 0.93 13.09 38.55
C LYS A 164 0.04 14.32 38.65
N LEU A 165 -0.99 14.42 37.79
CA LEU A 165 -1.91 15.55 37.71
C LEU A 165 -3.16 15.35 38.55
N VAL A 166 -3.66 14.12 38.64
CA VAL A 166 -4.90 13.80 39.34
C VAL A 166 -4.65 12.67 40.32
N LYS A 167 -4.70 12.96 41.60
CA LYS A 167 -4.50 12.00 42.69
C LYS A 167 -5.60 10.93 42.68
N GLY A 168 -5.20 9.67 42.81
CA GLY A 168 -6.09 8.50 42.82
C GLY A 168 -6.55 8.01 41.43
N LEU A 169 -6.05 8.63 40.34
CA LEU A 169 -6.28 8.18 38.98
C LEU A 169 -5.12 7.31 38.51
N TYR A 170 -5.39 6.06 38.16
CA TYR A 170 -4.39 5.10 37.72
C TYR A 170 -4.65 4.69 36.29
N PHE A 171 -3.60 4.40 35.53
CA PHE A 171 -3.64 3.98 34.12
C PHE A 171 -3.04 2.60 33.95
N ALA A 172 -3.62 1.79 33.06
CA ALA A 172 -3.09 0.48 32.68
C ALA A 172 -3.43 0.15 31.22
N GLY A 173 -2.56 -0.63 30.56
CA GLY A 173 -2.75 -1.09 29.19
C GLY A 173 -2.46 -0.05 28.13
N GLU A 174 -3.10 -0.18 26.96
CA GLU A 174 -2.82 0.59 25.75
C GLU A 174 -3.31 2.05 25.77
N VAL A 175 -3.85 2.51 26.89
CA VAL A 175 -4.26 3.90 27.08
C VAL A 175 -3.08 4.86 27.19
N LEU A 176 -1.88 4.33 27.39
CA LEU A 176 -0.65 5.09 27.47
C LEU A 176 -0.09 5.38 26.08
N SER A 177 0.24 6.63 25.79
CA SER A 177 0.94 6.99 24.56
C SER A 177 2.40 6.50 24.63
N LEU A 178 2.76 5.59 23.74
CA LEU A 178 4.15 5.09 23.58
C LEU A 178 4.93 5.89 22.52
N ILE A 179 4.37 7.00 22.01
CA ILE A 179 4.96 7.85 20.96
C ILE A 179 5.11 9.27 21.48
#